data_210efaf0762dc49621d426c764fdd319
#
_entry.id   210efaf0762dc49621d426c764fdd319
#
_cell.length_a   1.000
_cell.length_b   1.000
_cell.length_c   1.000
_cell.angle_alpha   90.00
_cell.angle_beta   90.00
_cell.angle_gamma   90.00
#
_symmetry.space_group_name_H-M   'P 1'
#
loop_
_entity.id
_entity.type
_entity.pdbx_description
1 polymer ?
#
loop_
_entity_poly.entity_id
_entity_poly.type
_entity_poly.pdbx_seq_one_letter_code
_entity_poly.pdbx_strand_id
1 'polypeptide(L)'
;SLRPMAQLKLVEGGNRNSYAYALISTATLICALGCSFLFDFSEPGWVGITALYLLNSNVAAGYKRVVQRILGTLLAYFLVILIFPYIDDKFVLGALIVASSTGIPVFVGGNYTCMTFFITCYILFVLDWLMRAYGGDYSILIWRIWDTLMAAGWVALGLGVLYLWEKRLKKAGFEPRIPRNEN
;
A
#
# COMPACT_ATOMS: atom_id res chain seq x y z
N SER A 1 20.80 3.42 21.06
CA SER A 1 21.65 2.97 19.97
C SER A 1 20.81 2.88 18.71
N LEU A 2 20.98 3.85 17.82
CA LEU A 2 20.45 3.81 16.48
C LEU A 2 21.04 2.56 15.83
N ARG A 3 20.18 1.55 15.63
CA ARG A 3 20.57 0.43 14.76
C ARG A 3 20.90 1.05 13.42
N PRO A 4 22.11 0.88 12.89
CA PRO A 4 22.44 1.39 11.58
C PRO A 4 21.37 0.84 10.64
N MET A 5 20.90 1.66 9.69
CA MET A 5 20.11 1.19 8.55
C MET A 5 21.00 0.17 7.85
N ALA A 6 20.91 -1.04 8.41
CA ALA A 6 21.79 -2.09 8.11
C ALA A 6 21.43 -2.59 6.75
N GLN A 7 22.41 -2.36 5.92
CA GLN A 7 22.72 -3.36 4.95
C GLN A 7 21.53 -3.69 4.03
N LEU A 8 21.33 -2.82 3.08
CA LEU A 8 21.23 -3.33 1.72
C LEU A 8 22.38 -4.33 1.56
N LYS A 9 22.18 -5.56 2.01
CA LYS A 9 22.92 -6.68 1.49
C LYS A 9 22.56 -6.70 0.01
N LEU A 10 23.35 -6.01 -0.76
CA LEU A 10 23.47 -6.25 -2.17
C LEU A 10 23.59 -7.76 -2.28
N VAL A 11 22.58 -8.37 -2.90
CA VAL A 11 22.48 -9.82 -3.04
C VAL A 11 23.66 -10.24 -3.92
N GLU A 12 24.79 -10.55 -3.28
CA GLU A 12 25.88 -11.26 -3.91
C GLU A 12 25.37 -12.65 -4.25
N GLY A 13 25.29 -12.94 -5.51
CA GLY A 13 24.84 -14.19 -6.07
C GLY A 13 23.35 -14.16 -6.43
N GLY A 14 23.05 -13.67 -7.64
CA GLY A 14 21.71 -13.61 -8.22
C GLY A 14 21.03 -14.98 -8.18
N ASN A 15 20.26 -15.22 -7.12
CA ASN A 15 19.41 -16.38 -7.03
C ASN A 15 18.27 -16.22 -8.06
N ARG A 16 18.05 -17.21 -8.89
CA ARG A 16 17.03 -17.24 -9.96
C ARG A 16 15.64 -16.77 -9.46
N ASN A 17 15.36 -16.97 -8.19
CA ASN A 17 14.14 -16.51 -7.53
C ASN A 17 14.09 -14.99 -7.33
N SER A 18 15.23 -14.34 -7.09
CA SER A 18 15.28 -12.88 -6.95
C SER A 18 15.00 -12.15 -8.26
N TYR A 19 15.50 -12.70 -9.38
CA TYR A 19 15.20 -12.15 -10.70
C TYR A 19 13.73 -12.33 -11.08
N ALA A 20 13.16 -13.52 -10.84
CA ALA A 20 11.75 -13.77 -11.10
C ALA A 20 10.85 -12.86 -10.26
N TYR A 21 11.19 -12.67 -8.97
CA TYR A 21 10.49 -11.71 -8.12
C TYR A 21 10.59 -10.28 -8.67
N ALA A 22 11.78 -9.82 -9.02
CA ALA A 22 11.98 -8.49 -9.57
C ALA A 22 11.19 -8.28 -10.87
N LEU A 23 11.23 -9.23 -11.79
CA LEU A 23 10.49 -9.17 -13.06
C LEU A 23 8.98 -9.14 -12.84
N ILE A 24 8.44 -10.04 -12.01
CA ILE A 24 7.00 -10.11 -11.74
C ILE A 24 6.53 -8.86 -11.00
N SER A 25 7.29 -8.37 -10.02
CA SER A 25 6.98 -7.15 -9.29
C SER A 25 6.98 -5.92 -10.20
N THR A 26 7.98 -5.80 -11.08
CA THR A 26 8.06 -4.72 -12.05
C THR A 26 6.91 -4.79 -13.06
N ALA A 27 6.62 -5.97 -13.60
CA ALA A 27 5.49 -6.18 -14.50
C ALA A 27 4.15 -5.82 -13.83
N THR A 28 3.96 -6.26 -12.58
CA THR A 28 2.76 -5.93 -11.79
C THR A 28 2.60 -4.42 -11.62
N LEU A 29 3.69 -3.71 -11.31
CA LEU A 29 3.68 -2.27 -11.15
C LEU A 29 3.37 -1.55 -12.47
N ILE A 30 4.00 -1.97 -13.56
CA ILE A 30 3.74 -1.42 -14.91
C ILE A 30 2.29 -1.65 -15.31
N CYS A 31 1.74 -2.85 -15.08
CA CYS A 31 0.34 -3.14 -15.38
C CYS A 31 -0.61 -2.29 -14.52
N ALA A 32 -0.34 -2.15 -13.22
CA ALA A 32 -1.15 -1.33 -12.32
C ALA A 32 -1.17 0.14 -12.76
N LEU A 33 -0.01 0.71 -13.08
CA LEU A 33 0.11 2.07 -13.59
C LEU A 33 -0.51 2.21 -14.99
N GLY A 34 -0.23 1.30 -15.89
CA GLY A 34 -0.79 1.30 -17.24
C GLY A 34 -2.31 1.27 -17.25
N CYS A 35 -2.91 0.41 -16.43
CA CYS A 35 -4.37 0.38 -16.27
C CYS A 35 -4.91 1.69 -15.69
N SER A 36 -4.23 2.29 -14.70
CA SER A 36 -4.69 3.55 -14.14
C SER A 36 -4.68 4.70 -15.16
N PHE A 37 -3.72 4.72 -16.08
CA PHE A 37 -3.71 5.65 -17.22
C PHE A 37 -4.81 5.35 -18.25
N LEU A 38 -5.06 4.07 -18.56
CA LEU A 38 -6.08 3.66 -19.54
C LEU A 38 -7.51 3.94 -19.07
N PHE A 39 -7.76 3.90 -17.77
CA PHE A 39 -9.06 4.17 -17.16
C PHE A 39 -9.22 5.60 -16.67
N ASP A 40 -8.32 6.52 -17.07
CA ASP A 40 -8.34 7.94 -16.68
C ASP A 40 -8.53 8.17 -15.17
N PHE A 41 -7.81 7.38 -14.36
CA PHE A 41 -7.79 7.61 -12.92
C PHE A 41 -7.19 9.00 -12.65
N SER A 42 -7.83 9.76 -11.76
CA SER A 42 -7.43 11.15 -11.48
C SER A 42 -5.98 11.28 -10.97
N GLU A 43 -5.46 10.25 -10.32
CA GLU A 43 -4.13 10.27 -9.71
C GLU A 43 -3.39 8.94 -9.85
N PRO A 44 -2.87 8.58 -11.04
CA PRO A 44 -2.19 7.29 -11.27
C PRO A 44 -1.01 7.02 -10.34
N GLY A 45 -0.34 8.09 -9.87
CA GLY A 45 0.79 7.99 -8.93
C GLY A 45 0.44 7.27 -7.63
N TRP A 46 -0.80 7.43 -7.13
CA TRP A 46 -1.23 6.76 -5.91
C TRP A 46 -1.39 5.25 -6.07
N VAL A 47 -1.83 4.81 -7.24
CA VAL A 47 -1.89 3.37 -7.57
C VAL A 47 -0.49 2.78 -7.50
N GLY A 48 0.51 3.47 -8.10
CA GLY A 48 1.91 3.05 -8.08
C GLY A 48 2.49 2.98 -6.67
N ILE A 49 2.32 4.05 -5.87
CA ILE A 49 2.80 4.09 -4.48
C ILE A 49 2.15 2.97 -3.65
N THR A 50 0.84 2.79 -3.78
CA THR A 50 0.11 1.73 -3.06
C THR A 50 0.61 0.35 -3.46
N ALA A 51 0.81 0.10 -4.75
CA ALA A 51 1.33 -1.17 -5.25
C ALA A 51 2.74 -1.45 -4.71
N LEU A 52 3.63 -0.46 -4.68
CA LEU A 52 4.98 -0.59 -4.11
C LEU A 52 4.96 -0.98 -2.63
N TYR A 53 4.09 -0.37 -1.83
CA TYR A 53 3.96 -0.71 -0.40
C TYR A 53 3.40 -2.12 -0.15
N LEU A 54 2.60 -2.63 -1.06
CA LEU A 54 1.99 -3.96 -0.95
C LEU A 54 2.92 -5.07 -1.44
N LEU A 55 3.81 -4.79 -2.39
CA LEU A 55 4.75 -5.78 -2.92
C LEU A 55 5.69 -6.29 -1.82
N ASN A 56 5.77 -7.61 -1.70
CA ASN A 56 6.62 -8.29 -0.73
C ASN A 56 7.21 -9.57 -1.37
N SER A 57 8.47 -9.85 -1.05
CA SER A 57 9.14 -11.07 -1.51
C SER A 57 8.52 -12.36 -0.93
N ASN A 58 7.89 -12.26 0.23
CA ASN A 58 7.12 -13.36 0.82
C ASN A 58 5.65 -13.24 0.42
N VAL A 59 5.17 -14.20 -0.36
CA VAL A 59 3.80 -14.21 -0.91
C VAL A 59 2.75 -14.16 0.20
N ALA A 60 2.89 -14.95 1.27
CA ALA A 60 1.93 -14.97 2.37
C ALA A 60 1.88 -13.62 3.12
N ALA A 61 3.06 -13.02 3.37
CA ALA A 61 3.15 -11.69 3.96
C ALA A 61 2.56 -10.62 3.03
N GLY A 62 2.75 -10.76 1.72
CA GLY A 62 2.16 -9.89 0.71
C GLY A 62 0.63 -9.92 0.74
N TYR A 63 0.01 -11.09 0.70
CA TYR A 63 -1.45 -11.22 0.81
C TYR A 63 -1.99 -10.65 2.12
N LYS A 64 -1.32 -10.92 3.25
CA LYS A 64 -1.68 -10.32 4.52
C LYS A 64 -1.69 -8.79 4.46
N ARG A 65 -0.67 -8.18 3.84
CA ARG A 65 -0.59 -6.72 3.65
C ARG A 65 -1.70 -6.19 2.75
N VAL A 66 -2.05 -6.90 1.66
CA VAL A 66 -3.17 -6.52 0.78
C VAL A 66 -4.47 -6.45 1.59
N VAL A 67 -4.80 -7.50 2.36
CA VAL A 67 -6.01 -7.51 3.20
C VAL A 67 -5.97 -6.41 4.24
N GLN A 68 -4.85 -6.24 4.94
CA GLN A 68 -4.68 -5.19 5.95
C GLN A 68 -4.82 -3.78 5.35
N ARG A 69 -4.33 -3.57 4.11
CA ARG A 69 -4.49 -2.30 3.40
C ARG A 69 -5.94 -1.99 3.10
N ILE A 70 -6.68 -2.97 2.55
CA ILE A 70 -8.11 -2.81 2.24
C ILE A 70 -8.89 -2.52 3.52
N LEU A 71 -8.69 -3.31 4.57
CA LEU A 71 -9.39 -3.11 5.85
C LEU A 71 -9.10 -1.74 6.48
N GLY A 72 -7.83 -1.33 6.53
CA GLY A 72 -7.44 -0.03 7.07
C GLY A 72 -8.06 1.13 6.29
N THR A 73 -8.05 1.03 4.95
CA THR A 73 -8.67 2.04 4.08
C THR A 73 -10.18 2.10 4.28
N LEU A 74 -10.88 0.98 4.29
CA LEU A 74 -12.35 0.95 4.49
C LEU A 74 -12.75 1.50 5.87
N LEU A 75 -12.02 1.15 6.92
CA LEU A 75 -12.25 1.68 8.27
C LEU A 75 -12.05 3.20 8.32
N ALA A 76 -11.01 3.71 7.64
CA ALA A 76 -10.76 5.14 7.58
C ALA A 76 -11.89 5.88 6.83
N TYR A 77 -12.34 5.35 5.69
CA TYR A 77 -13.47 5.93 4.96
C TYR A 77 -14.75 5.93 5.79
N PHE A 78 -15.04 4.82 6.45
CA PHE A 78 -16.21 4.73 7.32
C PHE A 78 -16.18 5.79 8.43
N LEU A 79 -15.03 5.95 9.10
CA LEU A 79 -14.85 6.97 10.14
C LEU A 79 -15.02 8.37 9.56
N VAL A 80 -14.36 8.66 8.45
CA VAL A 80 -14.35 10.00 7.84
C VAL A 80 -15.75 10.40 7.37
N ILE A 81 -16.48 9.49 6.70
CA ILE A 81 -17.87 9.74 6.27
C ILE A 81 -18.77 10.04 7.48
N LEU A 82 -18.55 9.31 8.60
CA LEU A 82 -19.34 9.52 9.81
C LEU A 82 -19.06 10.88 10.46
N ILE A 83 -17.82 11.38 10.40
CA ILE A 83 -17.37 12.58 11.10
C ILE A 83 -17.54 13.83 10.23
N PHE A 84 -17.41 13.74 8.91
CA PHE A 84 -17.46 14.89 8.00
C PHE A 84 -18.64 15.83 8.18
N PRO A 85 -19.89 15.36 8.37
CA PRO A 85 -21.04 16.25 8.55
C PRO A 85 -20.96 17.14 9.80
N TYR A 86 -20.09 16.80 10.76
CA TYR A 86 -19.93 17.50 12.03
C TYR A 86 -18.69 18.41 12.10
N ILE A 87 -17.86 18.41 11.02
CA ILE A 87 -16.63 19.20 10.96
C ILE A 87 -16.87 20.46 10.13
N ASP A 88 -17.34 21.54 10.77
CA ASP A 88 -17.45 22.86 10.13
C ASP A 88 -16.24 23.75 10.42
N ASP A 89 -15.56 23.51 11.55
CA ASP A 89 -14.46 24.34 12.02
C ASP A 89 -13.11 23.87 11.43
N LYS A 90 -12.36 24.84 10.84
CA LYS A 90 -11.01 24.62 10.30
C LYS A 90 -10.00 24.18 11.36
N PHE A 91 -10.17 24.63 12.61
CA PHE A 91 -9.27 24.24 13.71
C PHE A 91 -9.47 22.78 14.10
N VAL A 92 -10.72 22.30 14.12
CA VAL A 92 -11.04 20.89 14.36
C VAL A 92 -10.43 20.02 13.26
N LEU A 93 -10.58 20.42 12.00
CA LEU A 93 -10.00 19.72 10.86
C LEU A 93 -8.47 19.69 10.95
N GLY A 94 -7.84 20.83 11.28
CA GLY A 94 -6.39 20.88 11.50
C GLY A 94 -5.91 19.95 12.62
N ALA A 95 -6.64 19.90 13.74
CA ALA A 95 -6.34 18.97 14.84
C ALA A 95 -6.44 17.49 14.41
N LEU A 96 -7.43 17.14 13.58
CA LEU A 96 -7.59 15.80 13.05
C LEU A 96 -6.45 15.42 12.08
N ILE A 97 -5.97 16.36 11.26
CA ILE A 97 -4.79 16.18 10.39
C ILE A 97 -3.56 15.88 11.26
N VAL A 98 -3.31 16.67 12.30
CA VAL A 98 -2.17 16.48 13.21
C VAL A 98 -2.30 15.14 13.94
N ALA A 99 -3.47 14.82 14.49
CA ALA A 99 -3.71 13.54 15.18
C ALA A 99 -3.48 12.33 14.25
N SER A 100 -3.96 12.41 13.02
CA SER A 100 -3.76 11.35 12.03
C SER A 100 -2.30 11.21 11.63
N SER A 101 -1.58 12.30 11.41
CA SER A 101 -0.16 12.29 11.06
C SER A 101 0.71 11.71 12.18
N THR A 102 0.41 12.02 13.43
CA THR A 102 1.14 11.48 14.60
C THR A 102 0.85 9.99 14.84
N GLY A 103 -0.33 9.51 14.44
CA GLY A 103 -0.67 8.09 14.49
C GLY A 103 0.17 7.23 13.55
N ILE A 104 0.61 7.74 12.42
CA ILE A 104 1.37 6.97 11.43
C ILE A 104 2.66 6.37 12.01
N PRO A 105 3.60 7.16 12.58
CA PRO A 105 4.87 6.63 13.09
C PRO A 105 4.69 5.69 14.29
N VAL A 106 3.62 5.83 15.06
CA VAL A 106 3.34 4.95 16.21
C VAL A 106 3.11 3.50 15.77
N PHE A 107 2.50 3.30 14.60
CA PHE A 107 2.17 1.97 14.08
C PHE A 107 3.15 1.47 13.00
N VAL A 108 4.18 2.25 12.65
CA VAL A 108 5.24 1.81 11.74
C VAL A 108 6.01 0.64 12.37
N GLY A 109 6.06 -0.49 11.67
CA GLY A 109 6.71 -1.72 12.16
C GLY A 109 5.85 -2.60 13.07
N GLY A 110 4.65 -2.14 13.45
CA GLY A 110 3.68 -2.90 14.24
C GLY A 110 2.47 -3.37 13.42
N ASN A 111 1.32 -2.80 13.67
CA ASN A 111 0.07 -3.16 13.01
C ASN A 111 -0.13 -2.38 11.71
N TYR A 112 0.09 -3.05 10.57
CA TYR A 112 -0.04 -2.44 9.25
C TYR A 112 -1.45 -1.91 8.95
N THR A 113 -2.51 -2.53 9.48
CA THR A 113 -3.89 -2.06 9.34
C THR A 113 -4.08 -0.69 10.00
N CYS A 114 -3.58 -0.53 11.25
CA CYS A 114 -3.66 0.75 11.95
C CYS A 114 -2.84 1.83 11.24
N MET A 115 -1.62 1.50 10.79
CA MET A 115 -0.80 2.42 10.01
C MET A 115 -1.54 2.90 8.77
N THR A 116 -2.14 1.97 8.01
CA THR A 116 -2.91 2.28 6.80
C THR A 116 -4.15 3.13 7.09
N PHE A 117 -4.86 2.83 8.18
CA PHE A 117 -5.99 3.62 8.65
C PHE A 117 -5.59 5.08 8.88
N PHE A 118 -4.52 5.33 9.64
CA PHE A 118 -4.05 6.69 9.91
C PHE A 118 -3.54 7.41 8.65
N ILE A 119 -2.84 6.71 7.75
CA ILE A 119 -2.42 7.28 6.46
C ILE A 119 -3.65 7.71 5.64
N THR A 120 -4.67 6.87 5.57
CA THR A 120 -5.88 7.17 4.80
C THR A 120 -6.67 8.31 5.42
N CYS A 121 -6.86 8.33 6.74
CA CYS A 121 -7.49 9.45 7.44
C CYS A 121 -6.75 10.77 7.19
N TYR A 122 -5.42 10.76 7.32
CA TYR A 122 -4.58 11.94 7.06
C TYR A 122 -4.80 12.47 5.64
N ILE A 123 -4.74 11.62 4.63
CA ILE A 123 -4.94 12.01 3.23
C ILE A 123 -6.34 12.58 3.01
N LEU A 124 -7.39 11.94 3.55
CA LEU A 124 -8.76 12.39 3.39
C LEU A 124 -9.01 13.77 4.07
N PHE A 125 -8.48 13.98 5.27
CA PHE A 125 -8.60 15.26 5.95
C PHE A 125 -7.82 16.38 5.26
N VAL A 126 -6.62 16.10 4.76
CA VAL A 126 -5.83 17.06 3.98
C VAL A 126 -6.53 17.43 2.68
N LEU A 127 -7.09 16.45 1.97
CA LEU A 127 -7.84 16.69 0.73
C LEU A 127 -9.11 17.53 1.02
N ASP A 128 -9.86 17.21 2.07
CA ASP A 128 -11.02 18.02 2.47
C ASP A 128 -10.62 19.47 2.80
N TRP A 129 -9.51 19.64 3.52
CA TRP A 129 -9.00 20.98 3.83
C TRP A 129 -8.61 21.78 2.57
N LEU A 130 -7.94 21.14 1.62
CA LEU A 130 -7.59 21.73 0.33
C LEU A 130 -8.82 22.10 -0.49
N MET A 131 -9.84 21.21 -0.53
CA MET A 131 -11.07 21.47 -1.26
C MET A 131 -11.85 22.62 -0.67
N ARG A 132 -11.92 22.76 0.64
CA ARG A 132 -12.54 23.92 1.33
C ARG A 132 -11.77 25.21 1.08
N ALA A 133 -10.44 25.14 0.92
CA ALA A 133 -9.61 26.33 0.73
C ALA A 133 -9.62 26.82 -0.72
N TYR A 134 -9.59 25.94 -1.69
CA TYR A 134 -9.39 26.28 -3.11
C TYR A 134 -10.60 25.99 -4.00
N GLY A 135 -11.62 25.37 -3.48
CA GLY A 135 -12.72 24.81 -4.25
C GLY A 135 -12.30 23.55 -5.00
N GLY A 136 -13.10 22.52 -4.97
CA GLY A 136 -12.77 21.26 -5.67
C GLY A 136 -13.96 20.31 -5.68
N ASP A 137 -13.84 19.26 -6.50
CA ASP A 137 -14.85 18.22 -6.59
C ASP A 137 -14.55 17.10 -5.59
N TYR A 138 -15.53 16.83 -4.72
CA TYR A 138 -15.45 15.74 -3.73
C TYR A 138 -15.42 14.34 -4.36
N SER A 139 -15.64 14.21 -5.68
CA SER A 139 -15.49 12.95 -6.39
C SER A 139 -14.10 12.33 -6.23
N ILE A 140 -13.07 13.17 -6.03
CA ILE A 140 -11.68 12.71 -5.81
C ILE A 140 -11.54 11.83 -4.56
N LEU A 141 -12.39 12.01 -3.55
CA LEU A 141 -12.41 11.16 -2.36
C LEU A 141 -12.87 9.74 -2.70
N ILE A 142 -13.85 9.60 -3.59
CA ILE A 142 -14.36 8.31 -4.05
C ILE A 142 -13.32 7.61 -4.93
N TRP A 143 -12.63 8.36 -5.79
CA TRP A 143 -11.57 7.82 -6.64
C TRP A 143 -10.44 7.18 -5.85
N ARG A 144 -10.14 7.65 -4.64
CA ARG A 144 -9.15 7.05 -3.74
C ARG A 144 -9.46 5.61 -3.33
N ILE A 145 -10.73 5.26 -3.19
CA ILE A 145 -11.13 3.87 -2.92
C ILE A 145 -10.76 3.01 -4.14
N TRP A 146 -11.12 3.50 -5.34
CA TRP A 146 -10.82 2.80 -6.58
C TRP A 146 -9.32 2.63 -6.83
N ASP A 147 -8.50 3.67 -6.56
CA ASP A 147 -7.04 3.60 -6.64
C ASP A 147 -6.48 2.47 -5.74
N THR A 148 -6.99 2.40 -4.50
CA THR A 148 -6.54 1.39 -3.55
C THR A 148 -6.98 -0.03 -3.97
N LEU A 149 -8.21 -0.18 -4.43
CA LEU A 149 -8.74 -1.47 -4.88
C LEU A 149 -8.02 -1.96 -6.14
N MET A 150 -7.77 -1.06 -7.10
CA MET A 150 -7.02 -1.36 -8.32
C MET A 150 -5.60 -1.81 -8.00
N ALA A 151 -4.88 -1.06 -7.17
CA ALA A 151 -3.52 -1.42 -6.74
C ALA A 151 -3.50 -2.76 -6.00
N ALA A 152 -4.43 -2.97 -5.06
CA ALA A 152 -4.56 -4.21 -4.31
C ALA A 152 -4.87 -5.41 -5.23
N GLY A 153 -5.75 -5.23 -6.21
CA GLY A 153 -6.09 -6.25 -7.21
C GLY A 153 -4.88 -6.68 -8.04
N TRP A 154 -4.15 -5.73 -8.60
CA TRP A 154 -2.94 -6.01 -9.37
C TRP A 154 -1.85 -6.68 -8.55
N VAL A 155 -1.62 -6.23 -7.31
CA VAL A 155 -0.64 -6.86 -6.42
C VAL A 155 -1.08 -8.28 -6.04
N ALA A 156 -2.36 -8.51 -5.77
CA ALA A 156 -2.88 -9.85 -5.50
C ALA A 156 -2.67 -10.80 -6.69
N LEU A 157 -2.88 -10.32 -7.93
CA LEU A 157 -2.58 -11.08 -9.15
C LEU A 157 -1.08 -11.37 -9.29
N GLY A 158 -0.22 -10.37 -9.09
CA GLY A 158 1.23 -10.55 -9.14
C GLY A 158 1.74 -11.56 -8.11
N LEU A 159 1.23 -11.50 -6.87
CA LEU A 159 1.52 -12.48 -5.83
C LEU A 159 0.99 -13.88 -6.18
N GLY A 160 -0.15 -13.97 -6.86
CA GLY A 160 -0.68 -15.23 -7.40
C GLY A 160 0.26 -15.86 -8.43
N VAL A 161 0.80 -15.07 -9.34
CA VAL A 161 1.80 -15.51 -10.32
C VAL A 161 3.08 -15.99 -9.62
N LEU A 162 3.57 -15.25 -8.62
CA LEU A 162 4.72 -15.64 -7.81
C LEU A 162 4.48 -16.97 -7.10
N TYR A 163 3.31 -17.15 -6.49
CA TYR A 163 2.94 -18.39 -5.82
C TYR A 163 2.95 -19.59 -6.78
N LEU A 164 2.38 -19.41 -7.97
CA LEU A 164 2.38 -20.47 -9.00
C LEU A 164 3.78 -20.79 -9.49
N TRP A 165 4.63 -19.78 -9.64
CA TRP A 165 6.03 -19.93 -9.98
C TRP A 165 6.80 -20.73 -8.93
N GLU A 166 6.68 -20.36 -7.65
CA GLU A 166 7.30 -21.09 -6.53
C GLU A 166 6.83 -22.56 -6.47
N LYS A 167 5.53 -22.78 -6.68
CA LYS A 167 4.96 -24.13 -6.70
C LYS A 167 5.53 -24.99 -7.84
N ARG A 168 5.75 -24.39 -9.01
CA ARG A 168 6.39 -25.08 -10.14
C ARG A 168 7.85 -25.43 -9.86
N LEU A 169 8.59 -24.50 -9.26
CA LEU A 169 10.00 -24.73 -8.89
C LEU A 169 10.13 -25.86 -7.87
N LYS A 170 9.29 -25.89 -6.84
CA LYS A 170 9.25 -26.97 -5.84
C LYS A 170 8.97 -28.35 -6.50
N LYS A 171 8.03 -28.41 -7.46
CA LYS A 171 7.75 -29.63 -8.21
C LYS A 171 8.93 -30.10 -9.08
N ALA A 172 9.77 -29.18 -9.54
CA ALA A 172 10.96 -29.45 -10.33
C ALA A 172 12.19 -29.81 -9.47
N GLY A 173 12.03 -29.98 -8.15
CA GLY A 173 13.12 -30.34 -7.23
C GLY A 173 14.03 -29.19 -6.83
N PHE A 174 13.67 -27.94 -7.17
CA PHE A 174 14.39 -26.76 -6.70
C PHE A 174 13.80 -26.28 -5.37
N GLU A 175 14.51 -26.50 -4.27
CA GLU A 175 14.17 -25.83 -3.00
C GLU A 175 14.53 -24.34 -3.10
N PRO A 176 13.55 -23.43 -3.00
CA PRO A 176 13.85 -22.01 -2.88
C PRO A 176 14.56 -21.80 -1.53
N ARG A 177 15.82 -21.41 -1.56
CA ARG A 177 16.51 -20.96 -0.35
C ARG A 177 15.88 -19.64 0.09
N ILE A 178 14.82 -19.73 0.88
CA ILE A 178 14.31 -18.59 1.64
C ILE A 178 15.34 -18.35 2.73
N PRO A 179 15.95 -17.17 2.85
CA PRO A 179 16.77 -16.87 4.01
C PRO A 179 15.88 -17.03 5.24
N ARG A 180 16.14 -18.06 6.03
CA ARG A 180 15.48 -18.26 7.31
C ARG A 180 15.90 -17.07 8.16
N ASN A 181 15.00 -16.16 8.46
CA ASN A 181 15.24 -15.16 9.49
C ASN A 181 15.37 -15.94 10.80
N GLU A 182 16.61 -16.23 11.17
CA GLU A 182 16.93 -16.63 12.53
C GLU A 182 16.75 -15.38 13.38
N ASN A 183 15.71 -15.39 14.21
CA ASN A 183 15.45 -14.38 15.21
C ASN A 183 16.54 -14.42 16.30
#